data_4eb45c25e0c760d838f2dae35eb9dcc7
#
_entry.id   4eb45c25e0c760d838f2dae35eb9dcc7
#
_cell.length_a   1.000
_cell.length_b   1.000
_cell.length_c   1.000
_cell.angle_alpha   90.00
_cell.angle_beta   90.00
_cell.angle_gamma   90.00
#
_symmetry.space_group_name_H-M   'P 1'
#
loop_
_entity.id
_entity.type
_entity.pdbx_description
1 polymer ?
#
loop_
_entity_poly.entity_id
_entity_poly.type
_entity_poly.pdbx_seq_one_letter_code
_entity_poly.pdbx_strand_id
1 'polypeptide(L)'
;MGSQVVAQLARAGLQVRAMTRNPAAAHFPPMTEVMQGDLTAPETLDPCLEGIDAVFLVWAAPAAACAAVLERIVKQARRIVLLSAPIKTAHPFFQQPNLLRTMFQEIEHLIEASGVQWTFLRSGMFSANALRWWAPQIRVGDVVRWPYLAAPTAPIDERDIATVAVRALCEEGHSGVEYVLTGPESLSQLQQLSTIGRAIGRSLRIEEISPDEARRELLRIGPLPALNMLLQAWAAAMGQPAHVTSTVADVTGVPARTFRQSASDNADEFRIADHR
;
A
#
# COMPACT_ATOMS: atom_id res chain seq x y z
N MET A 1 -3.52 -1.06 5.15
CA MET A 1 -2.82 -2.30 4.73
C MET A 1 -2.66 -3.27 5.90
N GLY A 2 -1.95 -2.95 6.98
CA GLY A 2 -1.77 -3.85 8.13
C GLY A 2 -3.08 -4.43 8.68
N SER A 3 -4.14 -3.63 8.77
CA SER A 3 -5.47 -4.09 9.20
C SER A 3 -6.06 -5.22 8.34
N GLN A 4 -5.79 -5.24 7.04
CA GLN A 4 -6.23 -6.32 6.14
C GLN A 4 -5.47 -7.62 6.41
N VAL A 5 -4.17 -7.54 6.70
CA VAL A 5 -3.37 -8.73 7.10
C VAL A 5 -3.87 -9.28 8.43
N VAL A 6 -4.03 -8.40 9.44
CA VAL A 6 -4.59 -8.78 10.75
C VAL A 6 -5.95 -9.47 10.60
N ALA A 7 -6.85 -8.88 9.81
CA ALA A 7 -8.18 -9.44 9.61
C ALA A 7 -8.16 -10.84 8.94
N GLN A 8 -7.24 -11.07 8.00
CA GLN A 8 -7.13 -12.36 7.33
C GLN A 8 -6.47 -13.42 8.23
N LEU A 9 -5.41 -13.08 8.97
CA LEU A 9 -4.78 -13.97 9.95
C LEU A 9 -5.77 -14.37 11.07
N ALA A 10 -6.52 -13.40 11.60
CA ALA A 10 -7.52 -13.66 12.62
C ALA A 10 -8.65 -14.60 12.12
N ARG A 11 -9.11 -14.41 10.88
CA ARG A 11 -10.10 -15.34 10.24
C ARG A 11 -9.53 -16.75 10.05
N ALA A 12 -8.23 -16.88 9.87
CA ALA A 12 -7.54 -18.17 9.80
C ALA A 12 -7.31 -18.81 11.19
N GLY A 13 -7.76 -18.18 12.27
CA GLY A 13 -7.62 -18.68 13.63
C GLY A 13 -6.23 -18.54 14.23
N LEU A 14 -5.37 -17.70 13.64
CA LEU A 14 -4.01 -17.48 14.10
C LEU A 14 -3.96 -16.42 15.20
N GLN A 15 -3.02 -16.56 16.13
CA GLN A 15 -2.73 -15.52 17.10
C GLN A 15 -2.01 -14.35 16.42
N VAL A 16 -2.55 -13.17 16.59
CA VAL A 16 -2.05 -11.94 15.93
C VAL A 16 -1.83 -10.85 16.95
N ARG A 17 -0.63 -10.28 16.92
CA ARG A 17 -0.31 -9.05 17.63
C ARG A 17 -0.20 -7.90 16.64
N ALA A 18 -0.99 -6.86 16.85
CA ALA A 18 -0.98 -5.65 16.03
C ALA A 18 -0.28 -4.52 16.80
N MET A 19 0.80 -4.01 16.25
CA MET A 19 1.50 -2.84 16.79
C MET A 19 0.94 -1.55 16.19
N THR A 20 0.65 -0.58 17.03
CA THR A 20 0.19 0.75 16.62
C THR A 20 0.69 1.84 17.58
N ARG A 21 0.84 3.07 17.08
CA ARG A 21 1.16 4.23 17.93
C ARG A 21 0.01 4.65 18.83
N ASN A 22 -1.23 4.37 18.41
CA ASN A 22 -2.42 4.72 19.17
C ASN A 22 -3.39 3.53 19.27
N PRO A 23 -3.23 2.67 20.30
CA PRO A 23 -4.12 1.54 20.52
C PRO A 23 -5.58 1.91 20.71
N ALA A 24 -5.86 3.05 21.34
CA ALA A 24 -7.24 3.49 21.62
C ALA A 24 -8.04 3.83 20.35
N ALA A 25 -7.38 4.22 19.27
CA ALA A 25 -8.02 4.51 17.99
C ALA A 25 -7.98 3.31 17.02
N ALA A 26 -7.44 2.16 17.44
CA ALA A 26 -7.28 1.00 16.59
C ALA A 26 -8.53 0.11 16.66
N HIS A 27 -9.02 -0.30 15.50
CA HIS A 27 -10.16 -1.21 15.37
C HIS A 27 -9.68 -2.50 14.67
N PHE A 28 -9.53 -3.56 15.46
CA PHE A 28 -9.11 -4.87 14.98
C PHE A 28 -10.15 -5.94 15.34
N PRO A 29 -10.15 -7.11 14.66
CA PRO A 29 -10.99 -8.23 15.05
C PRO A 29 -10.80 -8.63 16.52
N PRO A 30 -11.84 -9.19 17.17
CA PRO A 30 -11.70 -9.81 18.48
C PRO A 30 -10.52 -10.81 18.50
N MET A 31 -9.88 -10.97 19.65
CA MET A 31 -8.69 -11.83 19.83
C MET A 31 -7.39 -11.32 19.19
N THR A 32 -7.38 -10.11 18.59
CA THR A 32 -6.13 -9.45 18.20
C THR A 32 -5.52 -8.79 19.43
N GLU A 33 -4.30 -9.16 19.78
CA GLU A 33 -3.51 -8.45 20.79
C GLU A 33 -3.04 -7.11 20.22
N VAL A 34 -3.41 -6.00 20.85
CA VAL A 34 -3.03 -4.66 20.38
C VAL A 34 -1.98 -4.06 21.31
N MET A 35 -0.78 -3.80 20.78
CA MET A 35 0.35 -3.26 21.52
C MET A 35 0.70 -1.85 21.04
N GLN A 36 1.13 -1.01 21.97
CA GLN A 36 1.68 0.28 21.61
C GLN A 36 3.15 0.17 21.27
N GLY A 37 3.53 0.70 20.09
CA GLY A 37 4.91 0.78 19.65
C GLY A 37 5.06 1.76 18.49
N ASP A 38 6.27 2.30 18.33
CA ASP A 38 6.61 3.27 17.29
C ASP A 38 7.96 2.92 16.66
N LEU A 39 7.99 2.80 15.33
CA LEU A 39 9.23 2.57 14.58
C LEU A 39 10.23 3.73 14.70
N THR A 40 9.78 4.91 15.09
CA THR A 40 10.68 6.06 15.38
C THR A 40 11.31 6.01 16.77
N ALA A 41 10.83 5.12 17.64
CA ALA A 41 11.30 4.85 18.99
C ALA A 41 11.54 3.35 19.15
N PRO A 42 12.65 2.80 18.60
CA PRO A 42 12.88 1.36 18.48
C PRO A 42 12.81 0.60 19.81
N GLU A 43 13.14 1.22 20.93
CA GLU A 43 13.05 0.66 22.28
C GLU A 43 11.62 0.24 22.67
N THR A 44 10.60 0.83 22.03
CA THR A 44 9.18 0.48 22.27
C THR A 44 8.77 -0.84 21.60
N LEU A 45 9.64 -1.42 20.77
CA LEU A 45 9.34 -2.63 20.02
C LEU A 45 9.56 -3.92 20.83
N ASP A 46 10.43 -3.90 21.82
CA ASP A 46 10.81 -5.11 22.56
C ASP A 46 9.61 -5.87 23.11
N PRO A 47 8.66 -5.25 23.85
CA PRO A 47 7.48 -5.95 24.32
C PRO A 47 6.54 -6.37 23.18
N CYS A 48 6.54 -5.64 22.05
CA CYS A 48 5.72 -6.00 20.88
C CYS A 48 6.24 -7.24 20.16
N LEU A 49 7.53 -7.54 20.28
CA LEU A 49 8.23 -8.63 19.57
C LEU A 49 8.39 -9.90 20.40
N GLU A 50 8.16 -9.84 21.71
CA GLU A 50 8.32 -11.00 22.60
C GLU A 50 7.42 -12.16 22.17
N GLY A 51 8.03 -13.32 21.88
CA GLY A 51 7.33 -14.53 21.46
C GLY A 51 6.74 -14.48 20.04
N ILE A 52 7.19 -13.56 19.20
CA ILE A 52 6.75 -13.44 17.80
C ILE A 52 7.64 -14.25 16.86
N ASP A 53 7.04 -15.14 16.07
CA ASP A 53 7.74 -15.95 15.07
C ASP A 53 7.95 -15.21 13.73
N ALA A 54 6.96 -14.41 13.30
CA ALA A 54 6.98 -13.75 12.01
C ALA A 54 6.43 -12.32 12.09
N VAL A 55 6.99 -11.41 11.31
CA VAL A 55 6.61 -9.99 11.27
C VAL A 55 6.18 -9.58 9.87
N PHE A 56 4.99 -9.00 9.75
CA PHE A 56 4.60 -8.21 8.58
C PHE A 56 5.00 -6.75 8.83
N LEU A 57 6.01 -6.28 8.11
CA LEU A 57 6.57 -4.95 8.28
C LEU A 57 6.05 -3.98 7.23
N VAL A 58 5.36 -2.93 7.69
CA VAL A 58 5.01 -1.76 6.89
C VAL A 58 5.87 -0.59 7.37
N TRP A 59 6.82 -0.16 6.55
CA TRP A 59 7.74 0.90 6.95
C TRP A 59 7.07 2.26 6.93
N ALA A 60 7.06 2.93 8.07
CA ALA A 60 6.43 4.25 8.27
C ALA A 60 7.29 5.17 9.16
N ALA A 61 8.62 5.00 9.13
CA ALA A 61 9.57 5.78 9.90
C ALA A 61 10.65 6.41 8.99
N PRO A 62 11.44 7.38 9.45
CA PRO A 62 12.62 7.84 8.73
C PRO A 62 13.63 6.71 8.49
N ALA A 63 14.38 6.77 7.39
CA ALA A 63 15.39 5.76 7.05
C ALA A 63 16.43 5.56 8.18
N ALA A 64 16.79 6.61 8.88
CA ALA A 64 17.74 6.55 10.00
C ALA A 64 17.33 5.59 11.15
N ALA A 65 16.04 5.29 11.30
CA ALA A 65 15.57 4.35 12.31
C ALA A 65 15.72 2.87 11.86
N CYS A 66 16.01 2.62 10.58
CA CYS A 66 15.90 1.30 9.98
C CYS A 66 16.80 0.27 10.68
N ALA A 67 18.09 0.54 10.86
CA ALA A 67 19.05 -0.39 11.44
C ALA A 67 18.65 -0.79 12.87
N ALA A 68 18.26 0.18 13.71
CA ALA A 68 17.87 -0.08 15.10
C ALA A 68 16.56 -0.87 15.22
N VAL A 69 15.58 -0.60 14.33
CA VAL A 69 14.33 -1.37 14.25
C VAL A 69 14.61 -2.81 13.83
N LEU A 70 15.37 -2.99 12.74
CA LEU A 70 15.67 -4.32 12.22
C LEU A 70 16.49 -5.16 13.21
N GLU A 71 17.48 -4.56 13.89
CA GLU A 71 18.24 -5.24 14.93
C GLU A 71 17.33 -5.88 16.00
N ARG A 72 16.24 -5.20 16.38
CA ARG A 72 15.28 -5.72 17.37
C ARG A 72 14.40 -6.82 16.78
N ILE A 73 13.90 -6.63 15.55
CA ILE A 73 13.04 -7.62 14.90
C ILE A 73 13.80 -8.94 14.68
N VAL A 74 15.02 -8.89 14.14
CA VAL A 74 15.77 -10.10 13.80
C VAL A 74 16.26 -10.89 15.02
N LYS A 75 16.30 -10.29 16.23
CA LYS A 75 16.58 -10.98 17.48
C LYS A 75 15.44 -11.89 17.93
N GLN A 76 14.22 -11.62 17.51
CA GLN A 76 13.02 -12.30 17.99
C GLN A 76 12.32 -13.10 16.88
N ALA A 77 12.12 -12.48 15.71
CA ALA A 77 11.39 -13.09 14.61
C ALA A 77 12.31 -13.89 13.68
N ARG A 78 11.83 -15.06 13.24
CA ARG A 78 12.51 -15.91 12.27
C ARG A 78 12.20 -15.50 10.83
N ARG A 79 11.10 -14.75 10.60
CA ARG A 79 10.61 -14.41 9.29
C ARG A 79 10.12 -12.95 9.25
N ILE A 80 10.51 -12.24 8.19
CA ILE A 80 10.03 -10.89 7.90
C ILE A 80 9.38 -10.88 6.51
N VAL A 81 8.14 -10.42 6.45
CA VAL A 81 7.46 -10.08 5.18
C VAL A 81 7.37 -8.56 5.11
N LEU A 82 8.16 -7.95 4.23
CA LEU A 82 8.20 -6.49 4.07
C LEU A 82 7.23 -6.04 2.98
N LEU A 83 6.35 -5.09 3.29
CA LEU A 83 5.66 -4.31 2.27
C LEU A 83 6.63 -3.28 1.70
N SER A 84 7.18 -3.58 0.54
CA SER A 84 8.14 -2.75 -0.18
C SER A 84 7.50 -1.99 -1.34
N ALA A 85 8.28 -1.13 -2.00
CA ALA A 85 7.90 -0.42 -3.21
C ALA A 85 8.40 -1.15 -4.48
N PRO A 86 7.81 -0.90 -5.67
CA PRO A 86 8.18 -1.59 -6.91
C PRO A 86 9.50 -1.07 -7.51
N ILE A 87 10.55 -0.97 -6.70
CA ILE A 87 11.83 -0.29 -6.99
C ILE A 87 12.68 -0.97 -8.07
N LYS A 88 12.39 -2.23 -8.40
CA LYS A 88 13.07 -2.97 -9.46
C LYS A 88 12.21 -3.12 -10.74
N THR A 89 11.02 -2.51 -10.79
CA THR A 89 10.18 -2.57 -11.98
C THR A 89 10.70 -1.65 -13.10
N ALA A 90 10.27 -1.93 -14.33
CA ALA A 90 10.64 -1.12 -15.50
C ALA A 90 9.97 0.28 -15.52
N HIS A 91 9.24 0.68 -14.48
CA HIS A 91 8.62 2.00 -14.40
C HIS A 91 9.67 3.11 -14.43
N PRO A 92 9.59 4.10 -15.37
CA PRO A 92 10.67 5.08 -15.58
C PRO A 92 11.05 5.88 -14.33
N PHE A 93 10.09 6.15 -13.43
CA PHE A 93 10.35 6.80 -12.15
C PHE A 93 11.34 6.01 -11.28
N PHE A 94 11.21 4.67 -11.23
CA PHE A 94 12.12 3.82 -10.44
C PHE A 94 13.45 3.52 -11.16
N GLN A 95 13.56 3.82 -12.45
CA GLN A 95 14.83 3.74 -13.16
C GLN A 95 15.77 4.92 -12.85
N GLN A 96 15.25 5.99 -12.29
CA GLN A 96 16.00 7.17 -11.85
C GLN A 96 16.23 7.14 -10.33
N PRO A 97 17.33 7.73 -9.84
CA PRO A 97 17.54 7.92 -8.41
C PRO A 97 16.39 8.74 -7.80
N ASN A 98 15.79 8.21 -6.75
CA ASN A 98 14.77 8.93 -5.96
C ASN A 98 14.78 8.43 -4.52
N LEU A 99 14.25 9.25 -3.60
CA LEU A 99 14.29 8.96 -2.16
C LEU A 99 13.57 7.66 -1.79
N LEU A 100 12.45 7.34 -2.45
CA LEU A 100 11.68 6.12 -2.17
C LEU A 100 12.51 4.88 -2.55
N ARG A 101 13.12 4.89 -3.73
CA ARG A 101 14.00 3.82 -4.17
C ARG A 101 15.16 3.60 -3.22
N THR A 102 15.89 4.68 -2.89
CA THR A 102 17.04 4.61 -1.98
C THR A 102 16.65 4.04 -0.62
N MET A 103 15.56 4.54 -0.04
CA MET A 103 15.06 4.07 1.26
C MET A 103 14.73 2.58 1.25
N PHE A 104 13.95 2.11 0.28
CA PHE A 104 13.58 0.69 0.25
C PHE A 104 14.74 -0.23 -0.14
N GLN A 105 15.68 0.22 -0.98
CA GLN A 105 16.91 -0.54 -1.25
C GLN A 105 17.75 -0.75 0.02
N GLU A 106 17.86 0.28 0.86
CA GLU A 106 18.57 0.18 2.14
C GLU A 106 17.87 -0.78 3.11
N ILE A 107 16.53 -0.66 3.24
CA ILE A 107 15.74 -1.54 4.12
C ILE A 107 15.87 -3.02 3.66
N GLU A 108 15.67 -3.28 2.38
CA GLU A 108 15.79 -4.62 1.80
C GLU A 108 17.19 -5.18 2.03
N HIS A 109 18.24 -4.39 1.75
CA HIS A 109 19.64 -4.81 1.96
C HIS A 109 19.94 -5.18 3.43
N LEU A 110 19.46 -4.38 4.39
CA LEU A 110 19.64 -4.65 5.81
C LEU A 110 18.90 -5.93 6.24
N ILE A 111 17.72 -6.18 5.72
CA ILE A 111 16.98 -7.42 5.97
C ILE A 111 17.72 -8.63 5.37
N GLU A 112 18.17 -8.55 4.13
CA GLU A 112 18.95 -9.60 3.47
C GLU A 112 20.24 -9.93 4.24
N ALA A 113 20.98 -8.90 4.65
CA ALA A 113 22.23 -9.06 5.40
C ALA A 113 22.05 -9.64 6.79
N SER A 114 20.85 -9.58 7.38
CA SER A 114 20.57 -10.09 8.74
C SER A 114 20.50 -11.62 8.83
N GLY A 115 20.33 -12.32 7.69
CA GLY A 115 20.17 -13.77 7.65
C GLY A 115 18.80 -14.29 8.06
N VAL A 116 17.83 -13.43 8.40
CA VAL A 116 16.44 -13.81 8.70
C VAL A 116 15.76 -14.31 7.42
N GLN A 117 14.77 -15.19 7.54
CA GLN A 117 13.91 -15.52 6.39
C GLN A 117 13.14 -14.28 5.95
N TRP A 118 13.20 -13.92 4.68
CA TRP A 118 12.55 -12.72 4.20
C TRP A 118 11.72 -12.92 2.94
N THR A 119 10.68 -12.11 2.79
CA THR A 119 9.88 -11.98 1.56
C THR A 119 9.60 -10.50 1.32
N PHE A 120 9.84 -10.00 0.10
CA PHE A 120 9.54 -8.62 -0.26
C PHE A 120 8.31 -8.53 -1.15
N LEU A 121 7.29 -7.83 -0.67
CA LEU A 121 6.08 -7.55 -1.43
C LEU A 121 6.22 -6.17 -2.07
N ARG A 122 6.70 -6.11 -3.30
CA ARG A 122 6.89 -4.87 -4.07
C ARG A 122 5.60 -4.48 -4.74
N SER A 123 4.76 -3.80 -3.98
CA SER A 123 3.43 -3.42 -4.43
C SER A 123 3.43 -2.12 -5.24
N GLY A 124 2.65 -2.11 -6.32
CA GLY A 124 2.30 -0.91 -7.07
C GLY A 124 1.32 0.01 -6.33
N MET A 125 0.60 0.86 -7.08
CA MET A 125 -0.41 1.75 -6.52
C MET A 125 -1.57 0.97 -5.91
N PHE A 126 -2.02 1.38 -4.72
CA PHE A 126 -3.16 0.77 -4.04
C PHE A 126 -4.49 1.30 -4.57
N SER A 127 -5.47 0.43 -4.71
CA SER A 127 -6.84 0.83 -5.09
C SER A 127 -7.45 1.81 -4.06
N ALA A 128 -7.18 1.63 -2.76
CA ALA A 128 -7.66 2.50 -1.70
C ALA A 128 -7.09 3.92 -1.75
N ASN A 129 -6.02 4.19 -2.52
CA ASN A 129 -5.58 5.57 -2.74
C ASN A 129 -6.69 6.43 -3.38
N ALA A 130 -7.58 5.84 -4.17
CA ALA A 130 -8.74 6.51 -4.75
C ALA A 130 -9.63 7.18 -3.69
N LEU A 131 -9.82 6.54 -2.53
CA LEU A 131 -10.59 7.11 -1.41
C LEU A 131 -9.91 8.36 -0.86
N ARG A 132 -8.60 8.34 -0.71
CA ARG A 132 -7.84 9.49 -0.21
C ARG A 132 -7.76 10.63 -1.21
N TRP A 133 -7.62 10.31 -2.50
CA TRP A 133 -7.38 11.29 -3.55
C TRP A 133 -8.65 11.94 -4.04
N TRP A 134 -9.68 11.14 -4.33
CA TRP A 134 -10.85 11.58 -5.09
C TRP A 134 -12.13 11.65 -4.26
N ALA A 135 -12.32 10.80 -3.24
CA ALA A 135 -13.54 10.84 -2.44
C ALA A 135 -13.82 12.22 -1.81
N PRO A 136 -12.83 12.99 -1.33
CA PRO A 136 -13.11 14.33 -0.79
C PRO A 136 -13.72 15.30 -1.81
N GLN A 137 -13.38 15.18 -3.10
CA GLN A 137 -13.99 15.99 -4.17
C GLN A 137 -15.36 15.44 -4.56
N ILE A 138 -15.47 14.13 -4.71
CA ILE A 138 -16.70 13.44 -5.13
C ILE A 138 -17.83 13.62 -4.09
N ARG A 139 -17.48 13.67 -2.79
CA ARG A 139 -18.46 13.92 -1.70
C ARG A 139 -19.05 15.30 -1.69
N VAL A 140 -18.38 16.31 -2.22
CA VAL A 140 -18.85 17.69 -2.23
C VAL A 140 -19.46 18.11 -3.57
N GLY A 141 -19.31 17.33 -4.62
CA GLY A 141 -19.85 17.63 -5.94
C GLY A 141 -19.51 16.61 -7.01
N ASP A 142 -19.88 16.92 -8.26
CA ASP A 142 -19.62 16.04 -9.42
C ASP A 142 -18.34 16.41 -10.17
N VAL A 143 -17.59 17.42 -9.74
CA VAL A 143 -16.38 17.87 -10.39
C VAL A 143 -15.15 17.32 -9.69
N VAL A 144 -14.30 16.63 -10.45
CA VAL A 144 -13.00 16.15 -9.97
C VAL A 144 -11.89 16.81 -10.78
N ARG A 145 -11.03 17.56 -10.10
CA ARG A 145 -9.87 18.24 -10.69
C ARG A 145 -8.63 17.44 -10.39
N TRP A 146 -7.91 16.98 -11.43
CA TRP A 146 -6.80 16.04 -11.25
C TRP A 146 -5.74 16.17 -12.36
N PRO A 147 -4.44 16.06 -12.05
CA PRO A 147 -3.37 16.12 -13.04
C PRO A 147 -3.14 14.77 -13.72
N TYR A 148 -2.54 14.78 -14.90
CA TYR A 148 -2.09 13.57 -15.62
C TYR A 148 -3.18 12.51 -15.78
N LEU A 149 -4.37 12.89 -16.25
CA LEU A 149 -5.51 11.99 -16.39
C LEU A 149 -5.22 10.76 -17.26
N ALA A 150 -4.32 10.88 -18.23
CA ALA A 150 -3.90 9.79 -19.09
C ALA A 150 -2.81 8.88 -18.49
N ALA A 151 -2.20 9.25 -17.33
CA ALA A 151 -1.17 8.44 -16.70
C ALA A 151 -1.76 7.09 -16.24
N PRO A 152 -1.20 5.96 -16.71
CA PRO A 152 -1.69 4.65 -16.34
C PRO A 152 -1.07 4.17 -15.04
N THR A 153 -1.86 3.43 -14.27
CA THR A 153 -1.42 2.61 -13.14
C THR A 153 -2.12 1.26 -13.20
N ALA A 154 -1.61 0.28 -12.45
CA ALA A 154 -2.27 -0.99 -12.24
C ALA A 154 -2.68 -1.11 -10.77
N PRO A 155 -3.82 -0.49 -10.35
CA PRO A 155 -4.19 -0.38 -8.95
C PRO A 155 -4.49 -1.76 -8.37
N ILE A 156 -3.77 -2.12 -7.30
CA ILE A 156 -3.97 -3.39 -6.60
C ILE A 156 -4.86 -3.20 -5.38
N ASP A 157 -5.77 -4.14 -5.17
CA ASP A 157 -6.60 -4.20 -3.96
C ASP A 157 -5.74 -4.62 -2.75
N GLU A 158 -5.89 -3.92 -1.64
CA GLU A 158 -5.13 -4.19 -0.42
C GLU A 158 -5.42 -5.57 0.17
N ARG A 159 -6.60 -6.13 -0.14
CA ARG A 159 -6.96 -7.50 0.27
C ARG A 159 -6.11 -8.54 -0.45
N ASP A 160 -5.73 -8.29 -1.70
CA ASP A 160 -4.88 -9.19 -2.48
C ASP A 160 -3.43 -9.15 -1.98
N ILE A 161 -2.90 -7.96 -1.68
CA ILE A 161 -1.59 -7.82 -1.03
C ILE A 161 -1.60 -8.56 0.32
N ALA A 162 -2.66 -8.39 1.10
CA ALA A 162 -2.79 -9.06 2.39
C ALA A 162 -2.86 -10.58 2.24
N THR A 163 -3.53 -11.10 1.20
CA THR A 163 -3.59 -12.56 0.94
C THR A 163 -2.19 -13.10 0.63
N VAL A 164 -1.42 -12.42 -0.21
CA VAL A 164 -0.02 -12.81 -0.49
C VAL A 164 0.84 -12.71 0.77
N ALA A 165 0.66 -11.65 1.57
CA ALA A 165 1.38 -11.48 2.83
C ALA A 165 1.10 -12.63 3.81
N VAL A 166 -0.16 -13.04 3.95
CA VAL A 166 -0.57 -14.16 4.82
C VAL A 166 0.05 -15.48 4.35
N ARG A 167 0.05 -15.76 3.04
CA ARG A 167 0.76 -16.93 2.49
C ARG A 167 2.25 -16.90 2.87
N ALA A 168 2.92 -15.77 2.61
CA ALA A 168 4.34 -15.60 2.90
C ALA A 168 4.67 -15.67 4.41
N LEU A 169 3.75 -15.27 5.29
CA LEU A 169 3.91 -15.39 6.74
C LEU A 169 3.76 -16.82 7.25
N CYS A 170 2.82 -17.59 6.67
CA CYS A 170 2.34 -18.85 7.23
C CYS A 170 2.83 -20.08 6.49
N GLU A 171 3.22 -19.97 5.23
CA GLU A 171 3.60 -21.11 4.38
C GLU A 171 5.10 -21.12 4.10
N GLU A 172 5.62 -22.29 3.74
CA GLU A 172 7.01 -22.43 3.31
C GLU A 172 7.16 -22.13 1.80
N GLY A 173 8.39 -21.94 1.33
CA GLY A 173 8.67 -21.67 -0.08
C GLY A 173 8.67 -20.20 -0.47
N HIS A 174 8.44 -19.28 0.47
CA HIS A 174 8.42 -17.82 0.23
C HIS A 174 9.69 -17.11 0.69
N SER A 175 10.62 -17.82 1.35
CA SER A 175 11.88 -17.22 1.82
C SER A 175 12.83 -16.91 0.68
N GLY A 176 13.41 -15.71 0.69
CA GLY A 176 14.32 -15.22 -0.36
C GLY A 176 13.60 -14.81 -1.64
N VAL A 177 12.28 -14.55 -1.58
CA VAL A 177 11.47 -14.25 -2.77
C VAL A 177 10.99 -12.81 -2.78
N GLU A 178 11.03 -12.21 -3.96
CA GLU A 178 10.51 -10.88 -4.25
C GLU A 178 9.24 -11.00 -5.12
N TYR A 179 8.13 -10.51 -4.64
CA TYR A 179 6.86 -10.50 -5.37
C TYR A 179 6.51 -9.10 -5.85
N VAL A 180 6.47 -8.89 -7.16
CA VAL A 180 5.91 -7.66 -7.75
C VAL A 180 4.40 -7.81 -7.84
N LEU A 181 3.68 -7.00 -7.07
CA LEU A 181 2.23 -7.09 -6.91
C LEU A 181 1.54 -5.92 -7.61
N THR A 182 0.65 -6.24 -8.54
CA THR A 182 -0.17 -5.27 -9.27
C THR A 182 -1.62 -5.70 -9.32
N GLY A 183 -2.52 -4.76 -9.61
CA GLY A 183 -3.84 -5.11 -10.09
C GLY A 183 -3.78 -5.78 -11.47
N PRO A 184 -4.89 -6.36 -11.94
CA PRO A 184 -4.91 -7.17 -13.15
C PRO A 184 -4.97 -6.33 -14.44
N GLU A 185 -5.12 -5.01 -14.33
CA GLU A 185 -5.38 -4.13 -15.47
C GLU A 185 -4.56 -2.85 -15.41
N SER A 186 -4.02 -2.41 -16.56
CA SER A 186 -3.45 -1.07 -16.73
C SER A 186 -4.59 -0.08 -17.02
N LEU A 187 -4.84 0.84 -16.10
CA LEU A 187 -5.93 1.82 -16.19
C LEU A 187 -5.39 3.24 -16.05
N SER A 188 -5.75 4.13 -16.97
CA SER A 188 -5.49 5.55 -16.79
C SER A 188 -6.27 6.10 -15.58
N GLN A 189 -5.82 7.24 -15.02
CA GLN A 189 -6.55 7.89 -13.93
C GLN A 189 -7.96 8.30 -14.34
N LEU A 190 -8.15 8.71 -15.61
CA LEU A 190 -9.46 8.98 -16.17
C LEU A 190 -10.38 7.75 -16.19
N GLN A 191 -9.84 6.57 -16.56
CA GLN A 191 -10.60 5.32 -16.55
C GLN A 191 -10.99 4.90 -15.13
N GLN A 192 -10.09 5.11 -14.16
CA GLN A 192 -10.37 4.83 -12.74
C GLN A 192 -11.49 5.74 -12.22
N LEU A 193 -11.42 7.05 -12.46
CA LEU A 193 -12.48 8.01 -12.09
C LEU A 193 -13.82 7.69 -12.75
N SER A 194 -13.81 7.34 -14.04
CA SER A 194 -15.01 6.91 -14.75
C SER A 194 -15.61 5.61 -14.16
N THR A 195 -14.75 4.72 -13.67
CA THR A 195 -15.19 3.47 -13.00
C THR A 195 -15.83 3.77 -11.65
N ILE A 196 -15.28 4.70 -10.88
CA ILE A 196 -15.89 5.17 -9.62
C ILE A 196 -17.25 5.81 -9.89
N GLY A 197 -17.34 6.72 -10.87
CA GLY A 197 -18.61 7.36 -11.25
C GLY A 197 -19.70 6.32 -11.54
N ARG A 198 -19.36 5.27 -12.31
CA ARG A 198 -20.30 4.15 -12.59
C ARG A 198 -20.68 3.38 -11.32
N ALA A 199 -19.74 3.12 -10.44
CA ALA A 199 -19.98 2.38 -9.20
C ALA A 199 -20.94 3.11 -8.25
N ILE A 200 -20.89 4.45 -8.22
CA ILE A 200 -21.77 5.27 -7.38
C ILE A 200 -23.03 5.76 -8.09
N GLY A 201 -23.19 5.45 -9.40
CA GLY A 201 -24.34 5.87 -10.19
C GLY A 201 -24.36 7.38 -10.53
N ARG A 202 -23.18 8.04 -10.56
CA ARG A 202 -23.05 9.49 -10.83
C ARG A 202 -22.18 9.75 -12.06
N SER A 203 -22.55 10.75 -12.85
CA SER A 203 -21.73 11.25 -13.96
C SER A 203 -20.74 12.30 -13.42
N LEU A 204 -19.48 11.91 -13.27
CA LEU A 204 -18.45 12.83 -12.82
C LEU A 204 -17.91 13.66 -13.98
N ARG A 205 -17.82 14.98 -13.79
CA ARG A 205 -17.09 15.88 -14.67
C ARG A 205 -15.63 15.94 -14.25
N ILE A 206 -14.74 15.45 -15.12
CA ILE A 206 -13.33 15.32 -14.81
C ILE A 206 -12.57 16.40 -15.55
N GLU A 207 -11.85 17.25 -14.82
CA GLU A 207 -11.08 18.38 -15.34
C GLU A 207 -9.59 18.13 -15.11
N GLU A 208 -8.81 18.13 -16.19
CA GLU A 208 -7.37 18.04 -16.08
C GLU A 208 -6.78 19.39 -15.63
N ILE A 209 -5.95 19.36 -14.60
CA ILE A 209 -5.25 20.52 -14.10
C ILE A 209 -3.74 20.38 -14.33
N SER A 210 -3.04 21.50 -14.37
CA SER A 210 -1.59 21.51 -14.47
C SER A 210 -0.93 20.97 -13.19
N PRO A 211 0.31 20.45 -13.26
CA PRO A 211 1.06 20.04 -12.07
C PRO A 211 1.23 21.15 -11.02
N ASP A 212 1.31 22.42 -11.46
CA ASP A 212 1.44 23.56 -10.54
C ASP A 212 0.13 23.86 -9.81
N GLU A 213 -1.01 23.75 -10.49
CA GLU A 213 -2.33 23.80 -9.83
C GLU A 213 -2.49 22.64 -8.86
N ALA A 214 -2.09 21.42 -9.27
CA ALA A 214 -2.13 20.25 -8.40
C ALA A 214 -1.32 20.43 -7.11
N ARG A 215 -0.13 21.05 -7.17
CA ARG A 215 0.67 21.36 -5.98
C ARG A 215 -0.06 22.28 -5.00
N ARG A 216 -0.84 23.24 -5.51
CA ARG A 216 -1.61 24.16 -4.67
C ARG A 216 -2.88 23.53 -4.10
N GLU A 217 -3.62 22.78 -4.93
CA GLU A 217 -4.95 22.28 -4.59
C GLU A 217 -4.93 20.96 -3.82
N LEU A 218 -3.91 20.11 -4.06
CA LEU A 218 -3.88 18.73 -3.56
C LEU A 218 -3.00 18.51 -2.33
N LEU A 219 -2.57 19.56 -1.64
CA LEU A 219 -1.77 19.43 -0.40
C LEU A 219 -2.47 18.57 0.69
N ARG A 220 -3.79 18.47 0.64
CA ARG A 220 -4.56 17.61 1.55
C ARG A 220 -4.29 16.11 1.36
N ILE A 221 -3.79 15.68 0.21
CA ILE A 221 -3.50 14.26 -0.05
C ILE A 221 -2.16 13.81 0.56
N GLY A 222 -1.32 14.74 0.97
CA GLY A 222 -0.05 14.45 1.61
C GLY A 222 0.88 15.68 1.67
N PRO A 223 1.99 15.57 2.37
CA PRO A 223 2.99 16.62 2.40
C PRO A 223 3.58 16.85 1.00
N LEU A 224 4.01 18.08 0.73
CA LEU A 224 4.51 18.50 -0.59
C LEU A 224 5.60 17.59 -1.20
N PRO A 225 6.56 17.04 -0.44
CA PRO A 225 7.53 16.09 -1.00
C PRO A 225 6.88 14.82 -1.56
N ALA A 226 5.89 14.26 -0.86
CA ALA A 226 5.17 13.07 -1.31
C ALA A 226 4.30 13.37 -2.55
N LEU A 227 3.64 14.53 -2.57
CA LEU A 227 2.89 14.98 -3.75
C LEU A 227 3.79 15.17 -4.96
N ASN A 228 4.95 15.81 -4.81
CA ASN A 228 5.91 15.99 -5.90
C ASN A 228 6.40 14.64 -6.45
N MET A 229 6.64 13.67 -5.59
CA MET A 229 7.03 12.32 -6.00
C MET A 229 5.93 11.64 -6.82
N LEU A 230 4.65 11.75 -6.42
CA LEU A 230 3.52 11.25 -7.18
C LEU A 230 3.40 11.92 -8.54
N LEU A 231 3.50 13.26 -8.61
CA LEU A 231 3.48 14.00 -9.86
C LEU A 231 4.60 13.57 -10.82
N GLN A 232 5.80 13.36 -10.31
CA GLN A 232 6.93 12.85 -11.10
C GLN A 232 6.67 11.43 -11.61
N ALA A 233 6.12 10.56 -10.76
CA ALA A 233 5.79 9.18 -11.15
C ALA A 233 4.70 9.14 -12.24
N TRP A 234 3.65 9.95 -12.11
CA TRP A 234 2.60 10.03 -13.14
C TRP A 234 3.12 10.64 -14.44
N ALA A 235 3.92 11.70 -14.38
CA ALA A 235 4.54 12.28 -15.57
C ALA A 235 5.42 11.24 -16.31
N ALA A 236 6.22 10.47 -15.57
CA ALA A 236 7.09 9.45 -16.13
C ALA A 236 6.33 8.24 -16.71
N ALA A 237 5.09 7.99 -16.25
CA ALA A 237 4.25 6.91 -16.76
C ALA A 237 3.51 7.24 -18.07
N MET A 238 3.49 8.52 -18.48
CA MET A 238 2.75 8.94 -19.66
C MET A 238 3.21 8.21 -20.93
N GLY A 239 2.24 7.78 -21.74
CA GLY A 239 2.50 7.16 -23.05
C GLY A 239 2.94 5.69 -23.02
N GLN A 240 2.97 5.04 -21.85
CA GLN A 240 3.32 3.63 -21.72
C GLN A 240 2.27 2.92 -20.86
N PRO A 241 1.90 1.65 -21.13
CA PRO A 241 1.01 0.91 -20.25
C PRO A 241 1.68 0.68 -18.88
N ALA A 242 0.89 0.60 -17.83
CA ALA A 242 1.40 0.18 -16.53
C ALA A 242 1.85 -1.28 -16.57
N HIS A 243 2.90 -1.58 -15.82
CA HIS A 243 3.34 -2.96 -15.62
C HIS A 243 2.28 -3.77 -14.86
N VAL A 244 1.87 -4.90 -15.43
CA VAL A 244 0.87 -5.82 -14.86
C VAL A 244 1.52 -7.18 -14.70
N THR A 245 1.29 -7.84 -13.55
CA THR A 245 1.79 -9.18 -13.24
C THR A 245 0.66 -10.13 -12.90
N SER A 246 0.87 -11.43 -13.06
CA SER A 246 -0.01 -12.51 -12.59
C SER A 246 0.29 -12.95 -11.16
N THR A 247 1.25 -12.33 -10.48
CA THR A 247 1.83 -12.78 -9.21
C THR A 247 0.79 -13.07 -8.13
N VAL A 248 -0.28 -12.27 -8.03
CA VAL A 248 -1.35 -12.53 -7.07
C VAL A 248 -1.99 -13.90 -7.36
N ALA A 249 -2.33 -14.18 -8.61
CA ALA A 249 -2.93 -15.46 -9.00
C ALA A 249 -1.94 -16.62 -8.82
N ASP A 250 -0.67 -16.43 -9.18
CA ASP A 250 0.36 -17.45 -9.07
C ASP A 250 0.61 -17.87 -7.63
N VAL A 251 0.59 -16.93 -6.69
CA VAL A 251 0.79 -17.19 -5.26
C VAL A 251 -0.47 -17.69 -4.57
N THR A 252 -1.63 -17.12 -4.91
CA THR A 252 -2.87 -17.37 -4.14
C THR A 252 -3.80 -18.40 -4.78
N GLY A 253 -3.61 -18.72 -6.07
CA GLY A 253 -4.53 -19.54 -6.86
C GLY A 253 -5.80 -18.80 -7.29
N VAL A 254 -5.95 -17.51 -6.97
CA VAL A 254 -7.13 -16.70 -7.27
C VAL A 254 -6.71 -15.44 -8.02
N PRO A 255 -7.38 -15.06 -9.13
CA PRO A 255 -7.08 -13.81 -9.83
C PRO A 255 -7.17 -12.59 -8.92
N ALA A 256 -6.29 -11.62 -9.14
CA ALA A 256 -6.36 -10.33 -8.45
C ALA A 256 -7.70 -9.63 -8.71
N ARG A 257 -8.22 -8.93 -7.70
CA ARG A 257 -9.45 -8.12 -7.81
C ARG A 257 -9.25 -6.98 -8.80
N THR A 258 -10.24 -6.76 -9.63
CA THR A 258 -10.27 -5.61 -10.54
C THR A 258 -10.50 -4.31 -9.77
N PHE A 259 -10.04 -3.19 -10.32
CA PHE A 259 -10.35 -1.87 -9.75
C PHE A 259 -11.87 -1.60 -9.70
N ARG A 260 -12.63 -2.17 -10.64
CA ARG A 260 -14.10 -2.11 -10.62
C ARG A 260 -14.69 -2.77 -9.38
N GLN A 261 -14.20 -3.94 -8.98
CA GLN A 261 -14.64 -4.60 -7.75
C GLN A 261 -14.29 -3.74 -6.52
N SER A 262 -13.05 -3.24 -6.44
CA SER A 262 -12.64 -2.34 -5.35
C SER A 262 -13.50 -1.08 -5.28
N ALA A 263 -13.81 -0.45 -6.42
CA ALA A 263 -14.66 0.74 -6.47
C ALA A 263 -16.12 0.45 -6.06
N SER A 264 -16.65 -0.71 -6.46
CA SER A 264 -18.01 -1.12 -6.08
C SER A 264 -18.11 -1.45 -4.59
N ASP A 265 -17.13 -2.16 -4.05
CA ASP A 265 -17.09 -2.54 -2.63
C ASP A 265 -16.96 -1.30 -1.70
N ASN A 266 -16.37 -0.21 -2.20
CA ASN A 266 -16.19 1.04 -1.47
C ASN A 266 -17.09 2.17 -1.98
N ALA A 267 -18.17 1.86 -2.70
CA ALA A 267 -19.04 2.86 -3.33
C ALA A 267 -19.61 3.85 -2.30
N ASP A 268 -19.97 3.39 -1.12
CA ASP A 268 -20.54 4.25 -0.05
C ASP A 268 -19.52 5.27 0.48
N GLU A 269 -18.23 4.93 0.45
CA GLU A 269 -17.17 5.84 0.86
C GLU A 269 -16.97 7.02 -0.11
N PHE A 270 -17.45 6.92 -1.33
CA PHE A 270 -17.45 8.02 -2.32
C PHE A 270 -18.74 8.83 -2.31
N ARG A 271 -19.81 8.34 -1.70
CA ARG A 271 -21.09 9.06 -1.65
C ARG A 271 -21.06 10.18 -0.63
N ILE A 272 -21.91 11.18 -0.83
CA ILE A 272 -22.17 12.20 0.18
C ILE A 272 -22.75 11.49 1.41
N ALA A 273 -22.21 11.73 2.59
CA ALA A 273 -22.86 11.26 3.81
C ALA A 273 -24.25 11.93 3.87
N ASP A 274 -25.31 11.14 3.71
CA ASP A 274 -26.66 11.62 3.98
C ASP A 274 -26.67 12.09 5.45
N HIS A 275 -26.73 13.39 5.65
CA HIS A 275 -27.02 13.97 6.94
C HIS A 275 -28.48 13.62 7.28
N ARG A 276 -28.70 12.44 7.91
CA ARG A 276 -29.96 12.17 8.60
C ARG A 276 -29.99 12.88 9.93
#